data_c70ca253d99fd3cb290a44c9c739fdf3
#
_entry.id   c70ca253d99fd3cb290a44c9c739fdf3
#
_cell.length_a   1.000
_cell.length_b   1.000
_cell.length_c   1.000
_cell.angle_alpha   90.00
_cell.angle_beta   90.00
_cell.angle_gamma   90.00
#
_symmetry.space_group_name_H-M   'P 1'
#
loop_
_entity.id
_entity.type
_entity.pdbx_description
1 polymer ?
#
loop_
_entity_poly.entity_id
_entity_poly.type
_entity_poly.pdbx_seq_one_letter_code
_entity_poly.pdbx_strand_id
1 'polypeptide(L)'
;SIESADTENLSISEVHYHPESPSDEEISEGFTDGSMFEWVELINLSDSKTIDLSDVRFVNGINFTIPSGTTLDPGSRMVIASDVAAFTKRYGELQSGVLLNHSFMKDDGTNKLSNSGERMTLYNSANFTISDFSYRDDRPWPVSADTSGYSLTLMMPGINDPSEAQSWRTSINVGGSPGTSDFIPISSWVDDNGGVKLLEDNDGDGRLSIIEYLENTDPLVRDNSSVSVDLDGGGELRLEFIQAIGHDQVYFAAQKSNNLKQWGSEEVEYRGRINNGDGTETVRFQINDSVKSVGRSQLLRLLVKEEP
;
A
#
# COMPACT_ATOMS: atom_id res chain seq x y z
N SER A 1 -7.88 -22.89 16.89
CA SER A 1 -9.06 -22.24 17.52
C SER A 1 -9.59 -21.14 16.62
N ILE A 2 -10.86 -20.84 16.73
CA ILE A 2 -11.50 -19.73 16.02
C ILE A 2 -11.62 -18.57 17.00
N GLU A 3 -11.27 -17.36 16.54
CA GLU A 3 -11.36 -16.11 17.31
C GLU A 3 -12.28 -15.11 16.58
N SER A 4 -12.85 -14.17 17.32
CA SER A 4 -13.61 -13.06 16.71
C SER A 4 -12.66 -12.07 16.05
N ALA A 5 -13.11 -11.44 14.96
CA ALA A 5 -12.36 -10.38 14.29
C ALA A 5 -12.21 -9.14 15.19
N ASP A 6 -10.99 -8.59 15.23
CA ASP A 6 -10.64 -7.36 15.96
C ASP A 6 -9.46 -6.63 15.27
N THR A 7 -9.00 -5.53 15.88
CA THR A 7 -7.90 -4.71 15.36
C THR A 7 -6.53 -5.38 15.33
N GLU A 8 -6.34 -6.45 16.11
CA GLU A 8 -5.05 -7.15 16.24
C GLU A 8 -4.92 -8.31 15.23
N ASN A 9 -6.06 -8.81 14.74
CA ASN A 9 -6.07 -10.01 13.92
C ASN A 9 -6.65 -9.83 12.51
N LEU A 10 -7.35 -8.74 12.21
CA LEU A 10 -7.93 -8.48 10.88
C LEU A 10 -7.57 -7.09 10.38
N SER A 11 -7.14 -7.00 9.13
CA SER A 11 -6.86 -5.72 8.46
C SER A 11 -7.43 -5.71 7.04
N ILE A 12 -7.68 -4.49 6.51
CA ILE A 12 -7.81 -4.27 5.07
C ILE A 12 -6.39 -4.26 4.51
N SER A 13 -6.10 -5.09 3.53
CA SER A 13 -4.78 -5.19 2.90
C SER A 13 -4.69 -4.49 1.56
N GLU A 14 -5.81 -4.44 0.81
CA GLU A 14 -5.81 -3.86 -0.53
C GLU A 14 -7.17 -3.28 -0.89
N VAL A 15 -7.20 -2.16 -1.62
CA VAL A 15 -8.42 -1.49 -2.11
C VAL A 15 -8.23 -1.15 -3.58
N HIS A 16 -9.02 -1.77 -4.44
CA HIS A 16 -9.03 -1.45 -5.87
C HIS A 16 -10.28 -0.64 -6.22
N TYR A 17 -10.17 0.67 -6.08
CA TYR A 17 -11.31 1.59 -6.20
C TYR A 17 -11.48 2.19 -7.60
N HIS A 18 -10.45 2.13 -8.46
CA HIS A 18 -10.49 2.67 -9.82
C HIS A 18 -9.83 1.72 -10.83
N PRO A 19 -10.43 0.54 -11.06
CA PRO A 19 -9.94 -0.40 -12.06
C PRO A 19 -10.02 0.19 -13.47
N GLU A 20 -9.22 -0.37 -14.39
CA GLU A 20 -9.30 -0.02 -15.80
C GLU A 20 -10.70 -0.21 -16.36
N SER A 21 -11.04 0.60 -17.37
CA SER A 21 -12.30 0.48 -18.10
C SER A 21 -12.47 -0.95 -18.67
N PRO A 22 -13.70 -1.44 -18.80
CA PRO A 22 -13.94 -2.74 -19.39
C PRO A 22 -13.39 -2.85 -20.81
N SER A 23 -12.82 -4.00 -21.14
CA SER A 23 -12.42 -4.36 -22.49
C SER A 23 -13.66 -4.62 -23.39
N ASP A 24 -13.46 -4.64 -24.71
CA ASP A 24 -14.53 -4.94 -25.66
C ASP A 24 -15.15 -6.32 -25.41
N GLU A 25 -14.36 -7.30 -24.97
CA GLU A 25 -14.84 -8.64 -24.61
C GLU A 25 -15.73 -8.60 -23.37
N GLU A 26 -15.30 -7.92 -22.31
CA GLU A 26 -16.07 -7.74 -21.07
C GLU A 26 -17.41 -7.00 -21.35
N ILE A 27 -17.37 -5.94 -22.18
CA ILE A 27 -18.56 -5.21 -22.61
C ILE A 27 -19.52 -6.12 -23.35
N SER A 28 -19.03 -7.00 -24.23
CA SER A 28 -19.88 -7.94 -25.00
C SER A 28 -20.59 -8.97 -24.12
N GLU A 29 -20.05 -9.22 -22.92
CA GLU A 29 -20.63 -10.11 -21.91
C GLU A 29 -21.53 -9.37 -20.89
N GLY A 30 -21.66 -8.03 -21.04
CA GLY A 30 -22.53 -7.19 -20.22
C GLY A 30 -21.84 -6.43 -19.09
N PHE A 31 -20.53 -6.54 -18.93
CA PHE A 31 -19.76 -5.77 -17.94
C PHE A 31 -19.35 -4.42 -18.55
N THR A 32 -20.17 -3.39 -18.32
CA THR A 32 -20.08 -2.12 -19.06
C THR A 32 -19.51 -0.94 -18.25
N ASP A 33 -19.33 -1.11 -16.93
CA ASP A 33 -18.84 -0.07 -16.01
C ASP A 33 -17.59 -0.55 -15.26
N GLY A 34 -16.55 0.26 -15.21
CA GLY A 34 -15.31 -0.05 -14.48
C GLY A 34 -15.55 -0.39 -13.00
N SER A 35 -16.56 0.23 -12.39
CA SER A 35 -16.92 -0.05 -10.99
C SER A 35 -17.41 -1.49 -10.73
N MET A 36 -17.78 -2.25 -11.76
CA MET A 36 -18.09 -3.68 -11.62
C MET A 36 -16.86 -4.53 -11.26
N PHE A 37 -15.66 -4.00 -11.50
CA PHE A 37 -14.39 -4.67 -11.25
C PHE A 37 -13.68 -4.19 -9.99
N GLU A 38 -14.34 -3.34 -9.18
CA GLU A 38 -13.82 -2.90 -7.88
C GLU A 38 -13.81 -4.03 -6.88
N TRP A 39 -12.88 -3.98 -5.93
CA TRP A 39 -12.81 -4.94 -4.85
C TRP A 39 -12.03 -4.41 -3.64
N VAL A 40 -12.26 -5.02 -2.50
CA VAL A 40 -11.54 -4.81 -1.25
C VAL A 40 -11.03 -6.15 -0.74
N GLU A 41 -9.82 -6.20 -0.21
CA GLU A 41 -9.23 -7.39 0.37
C GLU A 41 -9.02 -7.26 1.87
N LEU A 42 -9.37 -8.30 2.59
CA LEU A 42 -9.08 -8.49 4.00
C LEU A 42 -7.98 -9.53 4.19
N ILE A 43 -7.15 -9.35 5.22
CA ILE A 43 -6.11 -10.30 5.61
C ILE A 43 -6.26 -10.68 7.09
N ASN A 44 -6.14 -12.00 7.37
CA ASN A 44 -5.95 -12.49 8.73
C ASN A 44 -4.48 -12.34 9.12
N LEU A 45 -4.21 -11.50 10.11
CA LEU A 45 -2.86 -11.20 10.61
C LEU A 45 -2.29 -12.30 11.54
N SER A 46 -3.13 -13.23 12.00
CA SER A 46 -2.69 -14.31 12.89
C SER A 46 -1.98 -15.43 12.12
N ASP A 47 -0.87 -15.91 12.64
CA ASP A 47 -0.12 -17.05 12.09
C ASP A 47 -0.74 -18.41 12.43
N SER A 48 -1.68 -18.46 13.38
CA SER A 48 -2.12 -19.72 13.97
C SER A 48 -3.60 -19.85 14.28
N LYS A 49 -4.37 -18.74 14.10
CA LYS A 49 -5.78 -18.68 14.46
C LYS A 49 -6.65 -18.39 13.25
N THR A 50 -7.70 -19.17 13.08
CA THR A 50 -8.79 -18.85 12.16
C THR A 50 -9.66 -17.75 12.77
N ILE A 51 -10.09 -16.78 11.98
CA ILE A 51 -10.97 -15.68 12.40
C ILE A 51 -12.39 -15.98 11.92
N ASP A 52 -13.37 -15.74 12.81
CA ASP A 52 -14.78 -15.68 12.46
C ASP A 52 -15.11 -14.29 11.90
N LEU A 53 -15.45 -14.23 10.63
CA LEU A 53 -15.87 -13.02 9.93
C LEU A 53 -17.39 -12.81 9.91
N SER A 54 -18.17 -13.68 10.56
CA SER A 54 -19.62 -13.54 10.61
C SER A 54 -20.04 -12.16 11.09
N ASP A 55 -20.89 -11.49 10.30
CA ASP A 55 -21.42 -10.14 10.59
C ASP A 55 -20.36 -9.02 10.70
N VAL A 56 -19.12 -9.27 10.34
CA VAL A 56 -18.13 -8.20 10.06
C VAL A 56 -18.68 -7.37 8.90
N ARG A 57 -18.63 -6.04 9.02
CA ARG A 57 -19.28 -5.19 8.02
C ARG A 57 -18.57 -3.88 7.76
N PHE A 58 -18.64 -3.46 6.52
CA PHE A 58 -18.36 -2.10 6.11
C PHE A 58 -19.60 -1.22 6.36
N VAL A 59 -19.38 -0.03 6.90
CA VAL A 59 -20.45 0.96 7.19
C VAL A 59 -20.22 2.28 6.49
N ASN A 60 -19.02 2.52 6.01
CA ASN A 60 -18.64 3.61 5.12
C ASN A 60 -17.75 3.04 4.00
N GLY A 61 -17.69 3.72 2.88
CA GLY A 61 -17.14 3.27 1.63
C GLY A 61 -18.16 2.44 0.90
N ILE A 62 -18.25 1.20 1.25
CA ILE A 62 -19.31 0.29 0.80
C ILE A 62 -20.24 -0.07 1.98
N ASN A 63 -21.48 -0.40 1.68
CA ASN A 63 -22.41 -0.97 2.65
C ASN A 63 -22.51 -2.47 2.42
N PHE A 64 -21.75 -3.24 3.17
CA PHE A 64 -21.66 -4.67 2.99
C PHE A 64 -21.45 -5.40 4.32
N THR A 65 -22.20 -6.49 4.53
CA THR A 65 -22.04 -7.37 5.70
C THR A 65 -21.61 -8.74 5.24
N ILE A 66 -20.54 -9.26 5.81
CA ILE A 66 -20.02 -10.59 5.52
C ILE A 66 -21.03 -11.63 6.06
N PRO A 67 -21.42 -12.63 5.25
CA PRO A 67 -22.38 -13.64 5.65
C PRO A 67 -21.97 -14.43 6.89
N SER A 68 -22.96 -14.82 7.69
CA SER A 68 -22.74 -15.69 8.86
C SER A 68 -22.12 -17.03 8.47
N GLY A 69 -21.19 -17.52 9.26
CA GLY A 69 -20.45 -18.76 9.02
C GLY A 69 -19.21 -18.58 8.14
N THR A 70 -18.90 -17.35 7.71
CA THR A 70 -17.66 -17.07 6.98
C THR A 70 -16.48 -17.04 7.94
N THR A 71 -15.41 -17.75 7.60
CA THR A 71 -14.16 -17.77 8.37
C THR A 71 -12.97 -17.47 7.48
N LEU A 72 -11.88 -17.01 8.07
CA LEU A 72 -10.63 -16.71 7.39
C LEU A 72 -9.46 -17.42 8.11
N ASP A 73 -8.80 -18.33 7.41
CA ASP A 73 -7.70 -19.11 7.96
C ASP A 73 -6.44 -18.26 8.26
N PRO A 74 -5.51 -18.75 9.10
CA PRO A 74 -4.29 -18.02 9.44
C PRO A 74 -3.52 -17.54 8.20
N GLY A 75 -3.12 -16.26 8.18
CA GLY A 75 -2.37 -15.67 7.08
C GLY A 75 -3.13 -15.56 5.75
N SER A 76 -4.37 -16.03 5.70
CA SER A 76 -5.17 -16.04 4.48
C SER A 76 -5.79 -14.68 4.16
N ARG A 77 -6.16 -14.50 2.90
CA ARG A 77 -6.80 -13.31 2.36
C ARG A 77 -8.20 -13.62 1.88
N MET A 78 -9.08 -12.62 1.92
CA MET A 78 -10.43 -12.70 1.39
C MET A 78 -10.75 -11.46 0.56
N VAL A 79 -11.08 -11.67 -0.70
CA VAL A 79 -11.51 -10.64 -1.64
C VAL A 79 -13.03 -10.51 -1.60
N ILE A 80 -13.51 -9.29 -1.46
CA ILE A 80 -14.91 -8.89 -1.53
C ILE A 80 -15.06 -8.03 -2.78
N ALA A 81 -15.70 -8.57 -3.82
CA ALA A 81 -15.82 -7.94 -5.11
C ALA A 81 -17.11 -7.12 -5.25
N SER A 82 -17.05 -6.07 -6.02
CA SER A 82 -18.21 -5.29 -6.44
C SER A 82 -19.22 -6.17 -7.17
N ASP A 83 -18.77 -6.88 -8.20
CA ASP A 83 -19.52 -7.88 -8.94
C ASP A 83 -18.66 -9.14 -9.09
N VAL A 84 -19.10 -10.25 -8.48
CA VAL A 84 -18.36 -11.51 -8.49
C VAL A 84 -18.17 -12.06 -9.90
N ALA A 85 -19.14 -11.90 -10.80
CA ALA A 85 -19.03 -12.41 -12.16
C ALA A 85 -18.06 -11.56 -13.00
N ALA A 86 -18.12 -10.23 -12.88
CA ALA A 86 -17.16 -9.32 -13.51
C ALA A 86 -15.74 -9.57 -12.98
N PHE A 87 -15.58 -9.71 -11.67
CA PHE A 87 -14.30 -10.05 -11.04
C PHE A 87 -13.73 -11.35 -11.61
N THR A 88 -14.53 -12.43 -11.61
CA THR A 88 -14.09 -13.73 -12.12
C THR A 88 -13.74 -13.68 -13.61
N LYS A 89 -14.48 -12.89 -14.40
CA LYS A 89 -14.16 -12.66 -15.81
C LYS A 89 -12.78 -12.04 -16.01
N ARG A 90 -12.43 -11.03 -15.23
CA ARG A 90 -11.19 -10.27 -15.38
C ARG A 90 -9.98 -10.97 -14.75
N TYR A 91 -10.14 -11.47 -13.52
CA TYR A 91 -9.04 -11.98 -12.70
C TYR A 91 -8.95 -13.52 -12.71
N GLY A 92 -9.96 -14.20 -13.28
CA GLY A 92 -10.05 -15.67 -13.23
C GLY A 92 -10.55 -16.20 -11.89
N GLU A 93 -10.57 -17.52 -11.78
CA GLU A 93 -10.95 -18.21 -10.55
C GLU A 93 -9.81 -18.14 -9.54
N LEU A 94 -10.08 -17.63 -8.35
CA LEU A 94 -9.16 -17.68 -7.22
C LEU A 94 -9.27 -19.05 -6.50
N GLN A 95 -8.32 -19.33 -5.61
CA GLN A 95 -8.40 -20.50 -4.76
C GLN A 95 -9.69 -20.50 -3.94
N SER A 96 -10.21 -21.68 -3.63
CA SER A 96 -11.46 -21.82 -2.87
C SER A 96 -11.37 -21.09 -1.52
N GLY A 97 -12.35 -20.26 -1.23
CA GLY A 97 -12.45 -19.47 -0.01
C GLY A 97 -11.75 -18.11 -0.05
N VAL A 98 -11.03 -17.80 -1.13
CA VAL A 98 -10.38 -16.48 -1.28
C VAL A 98 -11.36 -15.43 -1.81
N LEU A 99 -12.14 -15.74 -2.86
CA LEU A 99 -13.19 -14.84 -3.33
C LEU A 99 -14.49 -15.13 -2.57
N LEU A 100 -15.03 -14.12 -1.88
CA LEU A 100 -16.33 -14.21 -1.25
C LEU A 100 -17.42 -14.21 -2.33
N ASN A 101 -18.26 -15.24 -2.35
CA ASN A 101 -19.32 -15.40 -3.37
C ASN A 101 -20.55 -14.52 -3.08
N HIS A 102 -20.31 -13.23 -2.82
CA HIS A 102 -21.35 -12.22 -2.60
C HIS A 102 -20.82 -10.86 -3.07
N SER A 103 -21.52 -10.28 -4.04
CA SER A 103 -21.21 -8.95 -4.57
C SER A 103 -21.64 -7.85 -3.61
N PHE A 104 -20.86 -6.77 -3.48
CA PHE A 104 -21.30 -5.61 -2.73
C PHE A 104 -22.09 -4.60 -3.59
N MET A 105 -21.87 -4.52 -4.88
CA MET A 105 -22.66 -3.67 -5.76
C MET A 105 -24.11 -4.17 -5.81
N LYS A 106 -25.05 -3.25 -5.85
CA LYS A 106 -26.47 -3.54 -6.03
C LYS A 106 -26.81 -3.64 -7.53
N ASP A 107 -27.91 -4.31 -7.84
CA ASP A 107 -28.41 -4.48 -9.22
C ASP A 107 -28.64 -3.15 -9.96
N ASP A 108 -28.86 -2.05 -9.23
CA ASP A 108 -29.03 -0.71 -9.79
C ASP A 108 -27.69 0.04 -10.04
N GLY A 109 -26.54 -0.62 -9.81
CA GLY A 109 -25.20 -0.07 -9.96
C GLY A 109 -24.79 0.89 -8.84
N THR A 110 -25.51 0.92 -7.73
CA THR A 110 -25.16 1.68 -6.53
C THR A 110 -24.33 0.84 -5.56
N ASN A 111 -23.81 1.48 -4.49
CA ASN A 111 -22.91 0.87 -3.50
C ASN A 111 -21.59 0.46 -4.14
N LYS A 112 -20.82 1.42 -4.60
CA LYS A 112 -19.52 1.29 -5.22
C LYS A 112 -18.50 2.20 -4.53
N LEU A 113 -17.22 1.93 -4.72
CA LEU A 113 -16.14 2.77 -4.22
C LEU A 113 -16.08 4.11 -4.97
N SER A 114 -15.63 5.16 -4.30
CA SER A 114 -15.50 6.48 -4.90
C SER A 114 -14.12 6.66 -5.54
N ASN A 115 -14.07 7.06 -6.81
CA ASN A 115 -12.82 7.38 -7.49
C ASN A 115 -12.16 8.67 -6.95
N SER A 116 -12.91 9.52 -6.25
CA SER A 116 -12.39 10.77 -5.67
C SER A 116 -11.96 10.64 -4.20
N GLY A 117 -11.89 9.40 -3.70
CA GLY A 117 -11.59 9.12 -2.31
C GLY A 117 -12.82 9.05 -1.44
N GLU A 118 -12.70 8.26 -0.37
CA GLU A 118 -13.78 8.09 0.59
C GLU A 118 -13.29 7.49 1.91
N ARG A 119 -14.15 7.55 2.92
CA ARG A 119 -13.91 6.93 4.22
C ARG A 119 -14.29 5.46 4.19
N MET A 120 -13.37 4.59 4.59
CA MET A 120 -13.58 3.16 4.77
C MET A 120 -13.68 2.87 6.26
N THR A 121 -14.78 2.27 6.71
CA THR A 121 -14.93 1.87 8.13
C THR A 121 -15.40 0.43 8.19
N LEU A 122 -14.62 -0.41 8.87
CA LEU A 122 -14.89 -1.83 9.10
C LEU A 122 -15.19 -2.07 10.59
N TYR A 123 -16.34 -2.70 10.87
CA TYR A 123 -16.77 -3.07 12.21
C TYR A 123 -16.83 -4.59 12.37
N ASN A 124 -16.50 -5.07 13.57
CA ASN A 124 -16.77 -6.46 13.90
C ASN A 124 -18.25 -6.68 14.26
N SER A 125 -18.63 -7.94 14.51
CA SER A 125 -20.01 -8.33 14.86
C SER A 125 -20.53 -7.64 16.13
N ALA A 126 -19.65 -7.25 17.05
CA ALA A 126 -20.00 -6.56 18.30
C ALA A 126 -20.04 -5.02 18.17
N ASN A 127 -19.91 -4.47 16.96
CA ASN A 127 -19.86 -3.03 16.63
C ASN A 127 -18.60 -2.29 17.12
N PHE A 128 -17.49 -2.97 17.34
CA PHE A 128 -16.20 -2.33 17.56
C PHE A 128 -15.52 -2.07 16.21
N THR A 129 -14.86 -0.93 16.10
CA THR A 129 -14.11 -0.56 14.91
C THR A 129 -12.87 -1.45 14.79
N ILE A 130 -12.71 -2.09 13.63
CA ILE A 130 -11.48 -2.80 13.24
C ILE A 130 -10.57 -1.86 12.46
N SER A 131 -11.11 -1.12 11.50
CA SER A 131 -10.37 -0.16 10.67
C SER A 131 -11.23 1.05 10.35
N ASP A 132 -10.63 2.24 10.32
CA ASP A 132 -11.29 3.49 9.97
C ASP A 132 -10.27 4.47 9.39
N PHE A 133 -10.31 4.66 8.09
CA PHE A 133 -9.42 5.56 7.37
C PHE A 133 -10.12 6.17 6.16
N SER A 134 -9.49 7.19 5.55
CA SER A 134 -9.98 7.77 4.29
C SER A 134 -8.87 7.76 3.27
N TYR A 135 -9.08 7.06 2.14
CA TYR A 135 -8.19 7.18 0.99
C TYR A 135 -8.58 8.39 0.14
N ARG A 136 -7.66 8.84 -0.72
CA ARG A 136 -7.84 9.94 -1.66
C ARG A 136 -7.19 9.63 -3.01
N ASP A 137 -7.67 10.32 -4.05
CA ASP A 137 -7.14 10.30 -5.40
C ASP A 137 -5.99 11.30 -5.63
N ASP A 138 -5.78 12.22 -4.66
CA ASP A 138 -4.75 13.27 -4.71
C ASP A 138 -3.62 13.02 -3.70
N ARG A 139 -2.50 13.70 -3.90
CA ARG A 139 -1.36 13.63 -2.98
C ARG A 139 -1.72 14.12 -1.57
N PRO A 140 -1.14 13.49 -0.54
CA PRO A 140 0.00 12.57 -0.55
C PRO A 140 -0.30 11.08 -0.82
N TRP A 141 -1.54 10.72 -1.17
CA TRP A 141 -1.90 9.35 -1.55
C TRP A 141 -1.26 8.93 -2.88
N PRO A 142 -1.10 7.61 -3.14
CA PRO A 142 -0.54 7.10 -4.39
C PRO A 142 -1.45 7.39 -5.59
N VAL A 143 -1.21 8.50 -6.28
CA VAL A 143 -2.08 8.99 -7.38
C VAL A 143 -2.20 8.02 -8.57
N SER A 144 -1.26 7.11 -8.76
CA SER A 144 -1.33 6.12 -9.83
C SER A 144 -2.42 5.05 -9.60
N ALA A 145 -2.94 4.93 -8.38
CA ALA A 145 -4.09 4.07 -8.10
C ALA A 145 -5.40 4.64 -8.66
N ASP A 146 -5.50 5.96 -8.88
CA ASP A 146 -6.69 6.59 -9.46
C ASP A 146 -6.78 6.44 -10.99
N THR A 147 -5.66 6.56 -11.71
CA THR A 147 -5.75 6.77 -13.17
C THR A 147 -5.13 5.66 -14.01
N SER A 148 -4.44 4.71 -13.41
CA SER A 148 -3.60 3.74 -14.13
C SER A 148 -3.96 2.29 -13.82
N GLY A 149 -5.13 2.04 -13.21
CA GLY A 149 -5.64 0.69 -12.93
C GLY A 149 -4.86 -0.09 -11.87
N TYR A 150 -3.96 0.56 -11.11
CA TYR A 150 -3.33 -0.05 -9.94
C TYR A 150 -4.28 0.00 -8.73
N SER A 151 -4.12 -0.93 -7.79
CA SER A 151 -4.79 -0.85 -6.49
C SER A 151 -3.99 -0.02 -5.48
N LEU A 152 -4.63 0.34 -4.36
CA LEU A 152 -3.96 0.77 -3.14
C LEU A 152 -3.64 -0.46 -2.30
N THR A 153 -2.36 -0.72 -2.04
CA THR A 153 -1.87 -1.81 -1.20
C THR A 153 -1.33 -1.25 0.12
N LEU A 154 -1.85 -1.71 1.25
CA LEU A 154 -1.33 -1.36 2.57
C LEU A 154 0.00 -2.09 2.80
N MET A 155 1.07 -1.33 2.99
CA MET A 155 2.37 -1.90 3.36
C MET A 155 2.32 -2.41 4.80
N MET A 156 2.81 -3.62 5.05
CA MET A 156 2.89 -4.23 6.38
C MET A 156 1.57 -4.13 7.17
N PRO A 157 0.47 -4.76 6.72
CA PRO A 157 -0.80 -4.78 7.45
C PRO A 157 -0.61 -5.27 8.89
N GLY A 158 -1.26 -4.59 9.85
CA GLY A 158 -1.09 -4.86 11.28
C GLY A 158 0.08 -4.12 11.95
N ILE A 159 0.99 -3.52 11.17
CA ILE A 159 2.10 -2.70 11.65
C ILE A 159 1.86 -1.23 11.29
N ASN A 160 1.63 -0.94 10.02
CA ASN A 160 1.41 0.42 9.53
C ASN A 160 -0.01 0.90 9.77
N ASP A 161 -0.16 2.18 10.13
CA ASP A 161 -1.44 2.82 10.32
C ASP A 161 -2.12 3.09 8.96
N PRO A 162 -3.29 2.51 8.67
CA PRO A 162 -3.99 2.75 7.41
C PRO A 162 -4.52 4.18 7.24
N SER A 163 -4.54 4.99 8.30
CA SER A 163 -4.93 6.41 8.20
C SER A 163 -3.85 7.30 7.59
N GLU A 164 -2.61 6.81 7.55
CA GLU A 164 -1.46 7.54 7.02
C GLU A 164 -1.22 7.21 5.54
N ALA A 165 -1.24 8.21 4.67
CA ALA A 165 -1.02 8.02 3.24
C ALA A 165 0.35 7.38 2.92
N GLN A 166 1.36 7.59 3.77
CA GLN A 166 2.68 6.99 3.63
C GLN A 166 2.66 5.46 3.83
N SER A 167 1.64 4.93 4.52
CA SER A 167 1.45 3.49 4.72
C SER A 167 0.96 2.76 3.46
N TRP A 168 0.57 3.48 2.42
CA TRP A 168 0.02 2.92 1.19
C TRP A 168 0.94 3.13 0.01
N ARG A 169 0.98 2.15 -0.87
CA ARG A 169 1.60 2.20 -2.19
C ARG A 169 0.63 1.71 -3.27
N THR A 170 1.02 1.78 -4.51
CA THR A 170 0.32 1.03 -5.58
C THR A 170 0.74 -0.44 -5.55
N SER A 171 -0.11 -1.31 -6.10
CA SER A 171 0.29 -2.67 -6.45
C SER A 171 1.44 -2.68 -7.48
N ILE A 172 2.18 -3.78 -7.56
CA ILE A 172 3.23 -3.95 -8.59
C ILE A 172 2.60 -3.99 -9.98
N ASN A 173 1.50 -4.71 -10.13
CA ASN A 173 0.83 -4.89 -11.42
C ASN A 173 -0.48 -4.11 -11.47
N VAL A 174 -0.82 -3.68 -12.69
CA VAL A 174 -2.18 -3.19 -13.00
C VAL A 174 -3.18 -4.30 -12.66
N GLY A 175 -4.29 -3.93 -12.04
CA GLY A 175 -5.32 -4.86 -11.56
C GLY A 175 -5.12 -5.32 -10.12
N GLY A 176 -3.99 -4.99 -9.49
CA GLY A 176 -3.74 -5.39 -8.10
C GLY A 176 -3.21 -6.82 -7.95
N SER A 177 -3.27 -7.32 -6.70
CA SER A 177 -2.81 -8.66 -6.33
C SER A 177 -3.88 -9.49 -5.58
N PRO A 178 -5.13 -9.57 -6.08
CA PRO A 178 -6.25 -10.13 -5.33
C PRO A 178 -6.00 -11.58 -4.90
N GLY A 179 -6.15 -11.85 -3.60
CA GLY A 179 -5.95 -13.17 -3.00
C GLY A 179 -4.50 -13.57 -2.79
N THR A 180 -3.55 -12.72 -3.17
CA THR A 180 -2.11 -12.96 -3.02
C THR A 180 -1.43 -11.72 -2.44
N SER A 181 -0.13 -11.81 -2.19
CA SER A 181 0.68 -10.65 -1.82
C SER A 181 1.70 -10.37 -2.92
N ASP A 182 1.87 -9.13 -3.27
CA ASP A 182 2.97 -8.66 -4.11
C ASP A 182 4.18 -8.16 -3.29
N PHE A 183 4.14 -8.38 -1.98
CA PHE A 183 5.21 -8.09 -1.06
C PHE A 183 6.42 -9.01 -1.28
N ILE A 184 7.63 -8.42 -1.31
CA ILE A 184 8.90 -9.12 -1.47
C ILE A 184 9.63 -9.12 -0.12
N PRO A 185 9.69 -10.28 0.58
CA PRO A 185 10.36 -10.36 1.87
C PRO A 185 11.84 -9.99 1.79
N ILE A 186 12.32 -9.22 2.75
CA ILE A 186 13.74 -8.85 2.83
C ILE A 186 14.65 -10.09 2.94
N SER A 187 14.18 -11.16 3.59
CA SER A 187 14.89 -12.44 3.67
C SER A 187 15.09 -13.09 2.30
N SER A 188 14.06 -13.05 1.44
CA SER A 188 14.17 -13.58 0.07
C SER A 188 15.17 -12.77 -0.75
N TRP A 189 15.13 -11.44 -0.64
CA TRP A 189 16.11 -10.58 -1.33
C TRP A 189 17.54 -10.82 -0.82
N VAL A 190 17.75 -11.00 0.49
CA VAL A 190 19.05 -11.36 1.08
C VAL A 190 19.55 -12.70 0.54
N ASP A 191 18.69 -13.72 0.47
CA ASP A 191 19.05 -15.04 -0.04
C ASP A 191 19.43 -14.99 -1.52
N ASP A 192 18.66 -14.25 -2.33
CA ASP A 192 18.92 -14.06 -3.77
C ASP A 192 20.24 -13.31 -4.03
N ASN A 193 20.67 -12.48 -3.09
CA ASN A 193 21.93 -11.72 -3.13
C ASN A 193 23.08 -12.38 -2.34
N GLY A 194 23.05 -13.71 -2.17
CA GLY A 194 24.16 -14.46 -1.59
C GLY A 194 24.32 -14.33 -0.07
N GLY A 195 23.28 -13.93 0.66
CA GLY A 195 23.29 -13.83 2.11
C GLY A 195 24.01 -12.58 2.63
N VAL A 196 23.90 -11.47 1.92
CA VAL A 196 24.48 -10.18 2.33
C VAL A 196 23.94 -9.70 3.67
N LYS A 197 24.73 -8.90 4.36
CA LYS A 197 24.32 -8.31 5.63
C LYS A 197 23.72 -6.93 5.40
N LEU A 198 22.49 -6.72 5.82
CA LEU A 198 21.71 -5.50 5.56
C LEU A 198 22.36 -4.21 6.08
N LEU A 199 23.06 -4.28 7.21
CA LEU A 199 23.71 -3.11 7.84
C LEU A 199 25.20 -2.98 7.50
N GLU A 200 25.66 -3.69 6.44
CA GLU A 200 27.01 -3.57 5.91
C GLU A 200 26.98 -3.02 4.48
N ASP A 201 28.01 -2.32 4.09
CA ASP A 201 28.34 -1.89 2.73
C ASP A 201 29.17 -3.01 2.11
N ASN A 202 28.51 -3.91 1.33
CA ASN A 202 29.12 -5.15 0.90
C ASN A 202 30.03 -4.97 -0.34
N ASP A 203 29.85 -3.91 -1.13
CA ASP A 203 30.65 -3.62 -2.34
C ASP A 203 31.58 -2.38 -2.18
N GLY A 204 31.40 -1.61 -1.09
CA GLY A 204 32.24 -0.47 -0.75
C GLY A 204 31.88 0.79 -1.56
N ASP A 205 30.63 0.99 -1.94
CA ASP A 205 30.15 2.19 -2.64
C ASP A 205 29.65 3.29 -1.69
N GLY A 206 29.52 3.00 -0.40
CA GLY A 206 29.09 3.93 0.64
C GLY A 206 27.65 3.77 1.05
N ARG A 207 26.91 2.78 0.49
CA ARG A 207 25.54 2.45 0.88
C ARG A 207 25.50 1.15 1.67
N LEU A 208 24.56 1.10 2.61
CA LEU A 208 24.25 -0.16 3.32
C LEU A 208 23.26 -0.98 2.47
N SER A 209 23.37 -2.30 2.51
CA SER A 209 22.50 -3.18 1.72
C SER A 209 21.00 -3.04 2.05
N ILE A 210 20.62 -2.48 3.19
CA ILE A 210 19.23 -2.12 3.48
C ILE A 210 18.71 -0.98 2.56
N ILE A 211 19.58 -0.05 2.13
CA ILE A 211 19.24 0.99 1.16
C ILE A 211 19.13 0.37 -0.24
N GLU A 212 20.00 -0.56 -0.56
CA GLU A 212 19.99 -1.29 -1.82
C GLU A 212 18.77 -2.20 -1.95
N TYR A 213 18.34 -2.83 -0.84
CA TYR A 213 17.03 -3.50 -0.78
C TYR A 213 15.91 -2.52 -1.10
N LEU A 214 15.87 -1.34 -0.47
CA LEU A 214 14.85 -0.33 -0.70
C LEU A 214 14.81 0.09 -2.18
N GLU A 215 15.98 0.29 -2.80
CA GLU A 215 16.13 0.74 -4.19
C GLU A 215 16.10 -0.42 -5.21
N ASN A 216 16.12 -1.68 -4.75
CA ASN A 216 16.29 -2.91 -5.55
C ASN A 216 17.53 -2.85 -6.45
N THR A 217 18.67 -2.44 -5.88
CA THR A 217 19.97 -2.50 -6.54
C THR A 217 20.77 -3.72 -6.08
N ASP A 218 21.82 -4.07 -6.81
CA ASP A 218 22.67 -5.23 -6.49
C ASP A 218 23.69 -4.85 -5.40
N PRO A 219 23.64 -5.43 -4.20
CA PRO A 219 24.51 -5.07 -3.09
C PRO A 219 25.98 -5.54 -3.23
N LEU A 220 26.30 -6.18 -4.34
CA LEU A 220 27.65 -6.63 -4.68
C LEU A 220 28.23 -5.86 -5.87
N VAL A 221 27.51 -4.87 -6.41
CA VAL A 221 27.90 -4.09 -7.59
C VAL A 221 27.77 -2.61 -7.31
N ARG A 222 28.91 -1.92 -7.24
CA ARG A 222 28.97 -0.47 -6.98
C ARG A 222 28.15 0.32 -7.97
N ASP A 223 27.23 1.11 -7.45
CA ASP A 223 26.41 2.03 -8.21
C ASP A 223 26.15 3.35 -7.43
N ASN A 224 25.24 4.16 -7.89
CA ASN A 224 24.90 5.43 -7.26
C ASN A 224 23.51 5.36 -6.63
N SER A 225 23.38 5.93 -5.43
CA SER A 225 22.08 6.11 -4.79
C SER A 225 21.12 6.93 -5.68
N SER A 226 19.84 6.56 -5.66
CA SER A 226 18.77 7.33 -6.27
C SER A 226 18.39 8.58 -5.48
N VAL A 227 18.87 8.71 -4.22
CA VAL A 227 18.53 9.84 -3.36
C VAL A 227 19.04 11.15 -3.94
N SER A 228 18.13 12.07 -4.19
CA SER A 228 18.43 13.42 -4.65
C SER A 228 17.84 14.47 -3.70
N VAL A 229 18.54 15.58 -3.55
CA VAL A 229 18.06 16.76 -2.82
C VAL A 229 18.21 17.96 -3.73
N ASP A 230 17.11 18.63 -4.02
CA ASP A 230 17.09 19.81 -4.87
C ASP A 230 16.12 20.88 -4.33
N LEU A 231 16.05 22.03 -5.03
CA LEU A 231 15.05 23.07 -4.78
C LEU A 231 13.91 22.89 -5.77
N ASP A 232 12.68 22.88 -5.25
CA ASP A 232 11.51 22.94 -6.12
C ASP A 232 11.33 24.29 -6.81
N GLY A 233 10.28 24.45 -7.66
CA GLY A 233 9.99 25.69 -8.34
C GLY A 233 9.63 26.88 -7.42
N GLY A 234 9.35 26.63 -6.14
CA GLY A 234 9.09 27.61 -5.08
C GLY A 234 10.34 27.98 -4.27
N GLY A 235 11.45 27.25 -4.48
CA GLY A 235 12.70 27.41 -3.74
C GLY A 235 12.71 26.66 -2.39
N GLU A 236 11.84 25.68 -2.20
CA GLU A 236 11.83 24.81 -1.03
C GLU A 236 12.65 23.55 -1.28
N LEU A 237 13.38 23.09 -0.25
CA LEU A 237 14.17 21.86 -0.35
C LEU A 237 13.27 20.64 -0.43
N ARG A 238 13.57 19.80 -1.42
CA ARG A 238 12.89 18.56 -1.70
C ARG A 238 13.88 17.40 -1.71
N LEU A 239 13.52 16.29 -1.08
CA LEU A 239 14.22 15.02 -1.15
C LEU A 239 13.37 14.04 -1.94
N GLU A 240 13.96 13.40 -2.92
CA GLU A 240 13.37 12.31 -3.69
C GLU A 240 14.29 11.11 -3.72
N PHE A 241 13.70 9.91 -3.77
CA PHE A 241 14.42 8.67 -4.00
C PHE A 241 13.53 7.66 -4.70
N ILE A 242 14.15 6.65 -5.31
CA ILE A 242 13.46 5.52 -5.94
C ILE A 242 13.30 4.42 -4.91
N GLN A 243 12.08 3.88 -4.79
CA GLN A 243 11.78 2.69 -4.02
C GLN A 243 11.26 1.60 -4.96
N ALA A 244 11.72 0.37 -4.79
CA ALA A 244 11.10 -0.77 -5.44
C ALA A 244 9.74 -1.07 -4.81
N ILE A 245 8.72 -1.24 -5.64
CA ILE A 245 7.38 -1.59 -5.17
C ILE A 245 7.42 -3.03 -4.64
N GLY A 246 6.83 -3.24 -3.44
CA GLY A 246 6.85 -4.53 -2.76
C GLY A 246 8.00 -4.71 -1.77
N HIS A 247 9.01 -3.83 -1.74
CA HIS A 247 10.08 -3.82 -0.74
C HIS A 247 9.65 -3.04 0.51
N ASP A 248 8.66 -3.59 1.23
CA ASP A 248 7.89 -2.88 2.25
C ASP A 248 8.48 -2.99 3.67
N GLN A 249 9.44 -3.91 3.93
CA GLN A 249 9.99 -4.18 5.28
C GLN A 249 11.04 -3.19 5.76
N VAL A 250 10.95 -1.95 5.32
CA VAL A 250 11.85 -0.88 5.77
C VAL A 250 11.06 0.37 6.14
N TYR A 251 11.34 0.88 7.32
CA TYR A 251 10.91 2.23 7.68
C TYR A 251 11.85 3.23 7.04
N PHE A 252 11.30 4.27 6.43
CA PHE A 252 12.07 5.40 5.94
C PHE A 252 11.42 6.74 6.34
N ALA A 253 12.26 7.74 6.56
CA ALA A 253 11.84 9.11 6.82
C ALA A 253 12.89 10.08 6.28
N ALA A 254 12.46 11.26 5.87
CA ALA A 254 13.38 12.34 5.60
C ALA A 254 13.61 13.16 6.90
N GLN A 255 14.84 13.57 7.09
CA GLN A 255 15.26 14.37 8.25
C GLN A 255 15.98 15.64 7.80
N LYS A 256 15.71 16.73 8.50
CA LYS A 256 16.34 18.05 8.32
C LYS A 256 17.39 18.31 9.39
N SER A 257 18.45 19.01 9.01
CA SER A 257 19.44 19.56 9.94
C SER A 257 19.93 20.93 9.48
N ASN A 258 20.26 21.80 10.43
CA ASN A 258 20.92 23.09 10.20
C ASN A 258 22.41 23.08 10.59
N ASN A 259 22.92 21.99 11.16
CA ASN A 259 24.26 21.95 11.76
C ASN A 259 24.97 20.59 11.65
N LEU A 260 24.40 19.62 10.93
CA LEU A 260 24.88 18.22 10.79
C LEU A 260 24.91 17.40 12.09
N LYS A 261 24.52 17.99 13.23
CA LYS A 261 24.58 17.32 14.53
C LYS A 261 23.24 16.91 15.07
N GLN A 262 22.21 17.71 14.81
CA GLN A 262 20.84 17.46 15.22
C GLN A 262 19.98 17.27 13.98
N TRP A 263 19.27 16.15 13.92
CA TRP A 263 18.40 15.77 12.83
C TRP A 263 17.00 15.50 13.36
N GLY A 264 15.99 16.02 12.69
CA GLY A 264 14.57 15.85 13.05
C GLY A 264 13.68 15.80 11.81
N SER A 265 12.50 15.20 11.96
CA SER A 265 11.52 15.06 10.89
C SER A 265 10.32 16.02 11.02
N GLU A 266 10.21 16.79 12.11
CA GLU A 266 9.03 17.61 12.44
C GLU A 266 8.71 18.70 11.39
N GLU A 267 9.73 19.14 10.64
CA GLU A 267 9.57 20.15 9.59
C GLU A 267 9.64 19.55 8.18
N VAL A 268 9.58 18.23 8.07
CA VAL A 268 9.63 17.53 6.78
C VAL A 268 8.32 16.79 6.56
N GLU A 269 7.66 17.10 5.47
CA GLU A 269 6.37 16.50 5.11
C GLU A 269 6.55 15.44 4.00
N TYR A 270 5.87 14.32 4.15
CA TYR A 270 5.67 13.37 3.07
C TYR A 270 4.76 13.98 2.00
N ARG A 271 5.19 13.95 0.75
CA ARG A 271 4.47 14.54 -0.40
C ARG A 271 3.94 13.51 -1.38
N GLY A 272 3.97 12.25 -1.00
CA GLY A 272 3.43 11.15 -1.79
C GLY A 272 4.47 10.40 -2.59
N ARG A 273 3.97 9.46 -3.37
CA ARG A 273 4.73 8.59 -4.26
C ARG A 273 4.05 8.51 -5.63
N ILE A 274 4.84 8.21 -6.65
CA ILE A 274 4.38 8.05 -8.04
C ILE A 274 4.97 6.76 -8.57
N ASN A 275 4.13 5.85 -9.03
CA ASN A 275 4.57 4.64 -9.72
C ASN A 275 5.21 5.02 -11.07
N ASN A 276 6.42 4.54 -11.32
CA ASN A 276 7.19 4.84 -12.52
C ASN A 276 6.84 3.92 -13.70
N GLY A 277 6.03 2.87 -13.46
CA GLY A 277 5.60 1.91 -14.48
C GLY A 277 6.64 0.82 -14.80
N ASP A 278 7.72 0.73 -14.04
CA ASP A 278 8.83 -0.21 -14.21
C ASP A 278 9.07 -1.10 -12.98
N GLY A 279 8.10 -1.16 -12.06
CA GLY A 279 8.22 -1.87 -10.78
C GLY A 279 8.83 -1.02 -9.67
N THR A 280 9.06 0.27 -9.94
CA THR A 280 9.55 1.22 -8.95
C THR A 280 8.60 2.39 -8.78
N GLU A 281 8.79 3.15 -7.72
CA GLU A 281 8.10 4.41 -7.46
C GLU A 281 9.06 5.50 -6.97
N THR A 282 8.77 6.74 -7.33
CA THR A 282 9.47 7.91 -6.81
C THR A 282 8.77 8.40 -5.55
N VAL A 283 9.45 8.35 -4.43
CA VAL A 283 8.99 8.85 -3.12
C VAL A 283 9.51 10.25 -2.89
N ARG A 284 8.65 11.15 -2.40
CA ARG A 284 8.96 12.57 -2.22
C ARG A 284 8.69 13.06 -0.81
N PHE A 285 9.67 13.81 -0.28
CA PHE A 285 9.54 14.62 0.93
C PHE A 285 9.91 16.08 0.63
N GLN A 286 9.36 17.00 1.42
CA GLN A 286 9.59 18.42 1.27
C GLN A 286 9.68 19.09 2.64
N ILE A 287 10.58 20.08 2.80
CA ILE A 287 10.59 20.91 3.99
C ILE A 287 9.38 21.83 3.96
N ASN A 288 8.59 21.82 5.04
CA ASN A 288 7.53 22.78 5.27
C ASN A 288 8.12 24.04 5.92
N ASP A 289 8.75 24.89 5.11
CA ASP A 289 9.34 26.13 5.59
C ASP A 289 8.35 27.29 5.42
N SER A 290 7.42 27.44 6.38
CA SER A 290 6.63 28.67 6.52
C SER A 290 7.48 29.88 6.92
N VAL A 291 8.77 29.64 7.23
CA VAL A 291 9.76 30.67 7.60
C VAL A 291 10.95 30.56 6.67
N LYS A 292 10.99 31.40 5.64
CA LYS A 292 12.22 31.62 4.85
C LYS A 292 13.35 32.01 5.80
N SER A 293 14.12 31.05 6.25
CA SER A 293 15.31 31.30 7.07
C SER A 293 16.41 31.85 6.15
N VAL A 294 16.36 33.16 5.94
CA VAL A 294 17.39 33.89 5.19
C VAL A 294 18.75 33.65 5.89
N GLY A 295 19.66 32.95 5.20
CA GLY A 295 21.07 32.85 5.61
C GLY A 295 21.44 31.64 6.45
N ARG A 296 20.62 30.58 6.59
CA ARG A 296 21.00 29.33 7.23
C ARG A 296 21.13 28.20 6.23
N SER A 297 22.23 27.44 6.31
CA SER A 297 22.34 26.19 5.54
C SER A 297 21.30 25.20 6.03
N GLN A 298 20.56 24.59 5.11
CA GLN A 298 19.60 23.52 5.38
C GLN A 298 20.11 22.26 4.69
N LEU A 299 19.97 21.13 5.37
CA LEU A 299 20.43 19.84 4.91
C LEU A 299 19.29 18.83 5.08
N LEU A 300 19.10 17.97 4.10
CA LEU A 300 18.19 16.83 4.15
C LEU A 300 18.96 15.53 4.05
N ARG A 301 18.45 14.51 4.71
CA ARG A 301 18.91 13.13 4.51
C ARG A 301 17.74 12.17 4.53
N LEU A 302 17.90 11.04 3.87
CA LEU A 302 17.07 9.86 4.03
C LEU A 302 17.55 9.07 5.25
N LEU A 303 16.63 8.69 6.13
CA LEU A 303 16.84 7.71 7.19
C LEU A 303 16.13 6.43 6.76
N VAL A 304 16.85 5.30 6.79
CA VAL A 304 16.30 3.98 6.52
C VAL A 304 16.57 3.07 7.70
N LYS A 305 15.59 2.27 8.10
CA LYS A 305 15.69 1.29 9.19
C LYS A 305 14.90 0.05 8.79
N GLU A 306 15.35 -1.11 9.26
CA GLU A 306 14.56 -2.33 9.20
C GLU A 306 13.30 -2.16 10.07
N GLU A 307 12.15 -2.55 9.54
CA GLU A 307 10.92 -2.66 10.33
C GLU A 307 10.99 -3.93 11.18
N PRO A 308 10.49 -3.88 12.42
CA PRO A 308 10.59 -5.00 13.36
C PRO A 308 9.77 -6.23 12.95
#